data_6f156af68c04d092ddfdb5d750e9e468
#
_entry.id   6f156af68c04d092ddfdb5d750e9e468
#
_cell.length_a   1.000
_cell.length_b   1.000
_cell.length_c   1.000
_cell.angle_alpha   90.00
_cell.angle_beta   90.00
_cell.angle_gamma   90.00
#
_symmetry.space_group_name_H-M   'P 1'
#
loop_
_entity.id
_entity.type
_entity.pdbx_description
1 polymer ?
#
loop_
_entity_poly.entity_id
_entity_poly.type
_entity_poly.pdbx_seq_one_letter_code
_entity_poly.pdbx_strand_id
1 'polypeptide(L)' 'MQGPDGKHAWLVKIGERGQFVIPKEARDLFDLQPGSEILVLGDEKRGIAILPREQQQAFIARLFPQADAGEVAQ' A
#
# COMPACT_ATOMS: atom_id res chain seq x y z
N MET A 1 6.77 8.80 12.31
CA MET A 1 7.10 10.19 12.00
C MET A 1 5.94 10.84 11.27
N GLN A 2 5.55 12.00 11.73
CA GLN A 2 4.38 12.67 11.18
C GLN A 2 4.80 13.74 10.20
N GLY A 3 4.22 13.72 9.02
CA GLY A 3 4.46 14.74 8.02
C GLY A 3 3.32 15.75 7.97
N PRO A 4 3.39 16.71 7.05
CA PRO A 4 2.35 17.71 6.91
C PRO A 4 1.11 17.13 6.22
N ASP A 5 -0.05 17.69 6.54
CA ASP A 5 -1.29 17.44 5.83
C ASP A 5 -1.69 15.97 5.79
N GLY A 6 -1.57 15.30 6.92
CA GLY A 6 -2.00 13.91 6.99
C GLY A 6 -1.07 12.92 6.34
N LYS A 7 0.14 13.32 6.03
CA LYS A 7 1.14 12.44 5.47
C LYS A 7 2.08 11.97 6.56
N HIS A 8 2.54 10.74 6.41
CA HIS A 8 3.35 10.10 7.43
C HIS A 8 4.49 9.35 6.79
N ALA A 9 5.55 9.11 7.55
CA ALA A 9 6.67 8.30 7.09
C ALA A 9 7.10 7.39 8.23
N TRP A 10 7.38 6.15 7.89
CA TRP A 10 7.88 5.19 8.86
C TRP A 10 9.08 4.48 8.27
N LEU A 11 10.12 4.36 9.06
CA LEU A 11 11.30 3.63 8.65
C LEU A 11 11.17 2.21 9.17
N VAL A 12 11.24 1.25 8.29
CA VAL A 12 11.12 -0.15 8.65
C VAL A 12 12.28 -0.92 8.07
N LYS A 13 12.51 -2.10 8.62
CA LYS A 13 13.61 -2.95 8.20
C LYS A 13 13.07 -4.20 7.54
N ILE A 14 13.66 -4.56 6.42
CA ILE A 14 13.29 -5.78 5.71
C ILE A 14 13.98 -6.97 6.38
N GLY A 15 13.22 -7.98 6.72
CA GLY A 15 13.73 -9.19 7.32
C GLY A 15 14.38 -10.11 6.30
N GLU A 16 14.89 -11.23 6.80
CA GLU A 16 15.66 -12.16 5.96
C GLU A 16 14.85 -12.76 4.85
N ARG A 17 13.55 -12.89 5.05
CA ARG A 17 12.68 -13.49 4.03
C ARG A 17 11.99 -12.42 3.19
N GLY A 18 12.44 -11.18 3.29
CA GLY A 18 11.85 -10.12 2.51
C GLY A 18 10.58 -9.54 3.11
N GLN A 19 10.30 -9.82 4.37
CA GLN A 19 9.10 -9.32 5.03
C GLN A 19 9.44 -8.16 5.94
N PHE A 20 8.43 -7.36 6.23
CA PHE A 20 8.54 -6.35 7.28
C PHE A 20 7.19 -6.23 7.97
N VAL A 21 7.22 -5.67 9.17
CA VAL A 21 6.01 -5.47 9.95
C VAL A 21 5.50 -4.07 9.69
N ILE A 22 4.25 -3.96 9.30
CA ILE A 22 3.63 -2.65 9.14
C ILE A 22 3.49 -2.05 10.54
N PRO A 23 4.04 -0.84 10.77
CA PRO A 23 4.00 -0.25 12.10
C PRO A 23 2.58 -0.12 12.62
N LYS A 24 2.45 -0.24 13.94
CA LYS A 24 1.13 -0.20 14.56
C LYS A 24 0.39 1.08 14.23
N GLU A 25 1.10 2.20 14.23
CA GLU A 25 0.47 3.47 13.89
C GLU A 25 -0.14 3.45 12.50
N ALA A 26 0.59 2.88 11.54
CA ALA A 26 0.09 2.77 10.17
C ALA A 26 -1.12 1.84 10.11
N ARG A 27 -1.06 0.72 10.84
CA ARG A 27 -2.19 -0.19 10.85
C ARG A 27 -3.44 0.47 11.41
N ASP A 28 -3.28 1.27 12.45
CA ASP A 28 -4.42 1.95 13.06
C ASP A 28 -4.96 3.04 12.14
N LEU A 29 -4.07 3.80 11.51
CA LEU A 29 -4.49 4.87 10.63
C LEU A 29 -5.27 4.37 9.43
N PHE A 30 -4.85 3.25 8.88
CA PHE A 30 -5.43 2.74 7.65
C PHE A 30 -6.29 1.51 7.85
N ASP A 31 -6.62 1.22 9.12
CA ASP A 31 -7.53 0.12 9.47
C ASP A 31 -7.07 -1.21 8.88
N LEU A 32 -5.80 -1.50 9.04
CA LEU A 32 -5.23 -2.76 8.59
C LEU A 32 -5.19 -3.73 9.76
N GLN A 33 -6.01 -4.75 9.70
CA GLN A 33 -6.18 -5.67 10.80
C GLN A 33 -5.73 -7.07 10.42
N PRO A 34 -5.46 -7.92 11.40
CA PRO A 34 -5.13 -9.30 11.07
C PRO A 34 -6.19 -9.90 10.17
N GLY A 35 -5.75 -10.49 9.07
CA GLY A 35 -6.66 -11.04 8.10
C GLY A 35 -7.10 -10.08 7.02
N SER A 36 -6.77 -8.80 7.14
CA SER A 36 -7.09 -7.85 6.09
C SER A 36 -6.34 -8.20 4.81
N GLU A 37 -7.00 -7.97 3.70
CA GLU A 37 -6.36 -8.09 2.39
C GLU A 37 -5.87 -6.72 1.96
N ILE A 38 -4.67 -6.70 1.45
CA ILE A 38 -4.09 -5.46 0.94
C ILE A 38 -3.64 -5.69 -0.49
N LEU A 39 -3.55 -4.62 -1.24
CA LEU A 39 -3.03 -4.65 -2.59
C LEU A 39 -1.63 -4.05 -2.58
N VAL A 40 -0.69 -4.80 -3.13
CA VAL A 40 0.68 -4.32 -3.25
C VAL A 40 0.93 -4.02 -4.71
N LEU A 41 1.23 -2.77 -5.00
CA LEU A 41 1.51 -2.32 -6.36
C LEU A 41 2.98 -2.01 -6.48
N GLY A 42 3.56 -2.37 -7.62
CA GLY A 42 4.95 -2.07 -7.89
C GLY A 42 5.10 -1.29 -9.17
N ASP A 43 5.96 -0.29 -9.13
CA ASP A 43 6.31 0.49 -10.30
C ASP A 43 7.83 0.58 -10.30
N GLU A 44 8.44 0.11 -11.38
CA GLU A 44 9.90 0.00 -11.41
C GLU A 44 10.58 1.35 -11.20
N LYS A 45 9.91 2.43 -11.55
CA LYS A 45 10.48 3.77 -11.39
C LYS A 45 10.08 4.44 -10.08
N ARG A 46 8.93 4.09 -9.54
CA ARG A 46 8.39 4.78 -8.37
C ARG A 46 8.49 3.98 -7.07
N GLY A 47 8.54 2.65 -7.18
CA GLY A 47 8.62 1.82 -6.00
C GLY A 47 7.34 1.06 -5.74
N ILE A 48 7.12 0.77 -4.47
CA ILE A 48 6.02 -0.08 -4.05
C ILE A 48 5.02 0.72 -3.24
N ALA A 49 3.74 0.50 -3.49
CA ALA A 49 2.66 1.07 -2.69
C ALA A 49 1.81 -0.06 -2.13
N ILE A 50 1.35 0.12 -0.92
CA ILE A 50 0.49 -0.84 -0.23
C ILE A 50 -0.80 -0.13 0.11
N LEU A 51 -1.93 -0.72 -0.30
CA LEU A 51 -3.21 -0.05 -0.17
C LEU A 51 -4.23 -0.95 0.49
N PRO A 52 -5.12 -0.39 1.31
CA PRO A 52 -6.27 -1.14 1.76
C PRO A 52 -7.12 -1.56 0.57
N ARG A 53 -7.82 -2.67 0.74
CA ARG A 53 -8.58 -3.25 -0.36
C ARG A 53 -9.62 -2.29 -0.92
N GLU A 54 -10.28 -1.54 -0.06
CA GLU A 54 -11.37 -0.68 -0.50
C GLU A 54 -10.91 0.51 -1.32
N GLN A 55 -9.61 0.80 -1.33
CA GLN A 55 -9.09 1.91 -2.11
C GLN A 55 -8.39 1.46 -3.38
N GLN A 56 -8.35 0.15 -3.63
CA GLN A 56 -7.51 -0.34 -4.72
C GLN A 56 -7.98 0.13 -6.09
N GLN A 57 -9.29 0.19 -6.31
CA GLN A 57 -9.78 0.57 -7.63
C GLN A 57 -9.44 2.00 -7.99
N ALA A 58 -9.62 2.90 -7.04
CA ALA A 58 -9.29 4.29 -7.30
C ALA A 58 -7.80 4.48 -7.56
N PHE A 59 -6.98 3.77 -6.80
CA PHE A 59 -5.54 3.89 -6.95
C PHE A 59 -5.08 3.26 -8.26
N ILE A 60 -5.63 2.11 -8.61
CA ILE A 60 -5.29 1.46 -9.87
C ILE A 60 -5.65 2.35 -11.04
N ALA A 61 -6.79 2.99 -10.99
CA ALA A 61 -7.20 3.89 -12.07
C ALA A 61 -6.23 5.06 -12.24
N ARG A 62 -5.64 5.51 -11.14
CA ARG A 62 -4.68 6.61 -11.21
C ARG A 62 -3.31 6.17 -11.72
N LEU A 63 -2.88 4.97 -11.36
CA LEU A 63 -1.57 4.48 -11.76
C LEU A 63 -1.58 3.80 -13.11
N PHE A 64 -2.69 3.19 -13.48
CA PHE A 64 -2.82 2.46 -14.73
C PHE A 64 -4.07 2.93 -15.46
N PRO A 65 -4.05 4.18 -15.96
CA PRO A 65 -5.26 4.78 -16.51
C PRO A 65 -5.83 4.06 -17.72
N GLN A 66 -5.04 3.23 -18.36
CA GLN A 66 -5.49 2.51 -19.55
C GLN A 66 -6.03 1.14 -19.26
N ALA A 67 -5.96 0.71 -18.01
CA ALA A 67 -6.36 -0.65 -17.67
C ALA A 67 -7.71 -0.63 -16.95
N ASP A 68 -8.54 -1.61 -17.27
CA ASP A 68 -9.73 -1.87 -16.48
C ASP A 68 -9.34 -2.55 -15.19
N ALA A 69 -10.17 -2.40 -14.18
CA ALA A 69 -9.89 -3.02 -12.90
C ALA A 69 -9.76 -4.53 -13.05
N GLY A 70 -10.55 -5.13 -13.91
CA GLY A 70 -10.48 -6.57 -14.11
C GLY A 70 -9.18 -7.01 -14.75
N GLU A 71 -8.59 -6.18 -15.58
CA GLU A 71 -7.33 -6.52 -16.22
C GLU A 71 -6.16 -6.45 -15.25
N VAL A 72 -6.25 -5.56 -14.30
CA VAL A 72 -5.15 -5.39 -13.35
C VAL A 72 -5.13 -6.49 -12.30
N ALA A 73 -6.24 -7.13 -12.08
CA ALA A 73 -6.39 -8.11 -11.02
C ALA A 73 -5.65 -9.41 -11.27
N GLN A 74 -4.89 -9.52 -12.29
CA GLN A 74 -4.18 -10.74 -12.63
C GLN A 74 -3.13 -11.15 -11.62
#